data_88febbb6ed96d6eb57b90c3a3c76c834
#
_entry.id   88febbb6ed96d6eb57b90c3a3c76c834
#
_cell.length_a   1.000
_cell.length_b   1.000
_cell.length_c   1.000
_cell.angle_alpha   90.00
_cell.angle_beta   90.00
_cell.angle_gamma   90.00
#
_symmetry.space_group_name_H-M   'P 1'
#
loop_
_entity.id
_entity.type
_entity.pdbx_description
1 polymer ?
#
loop_
_entity_poly.entity_id
_entity_poly.type
_entity_poly.pdbx_seq_one_letter_code
_entity_poly.pdbx_strand_id
1 'polypeptide(L)'
;YSLIDDGVGKEYRFEYGLEMLVWAQVLAYRTDAFKGAAPASWADFWDTKKFPGDRAMFGTSSGGWPEMEFALMAAGVAPDQLYPLDVDKALASYGKIKKDVVKWWDTGAVPIQLLTDREVTMTTVWNGRMAALQAAGVPAAINWKQGLLKRDAWGVPKGAKNKVNAMKFAAYSTMAIPQARIALGIPYGSVNNDSNKYIPPERLTVLPSAPDIKKNLVNYNYDWWIANREVVIPKFNKWLLS
;
A
#
# COMPACT_ATOMS: atom_id res chain seq x y z
N TYR A 1 0.35 -25.50 -12.08
CA TYR A 1 -0.80 -24.59 -12.32
C TYR A 1 -2.15 -25.31 -12.44
N SER A 2 -2.20 -26.63 -12.64
CA SER A 2 -3.46 -27.39 -12.77
C SER A 2 -4.37 -27.37 -11.52
N LEU A 3 -3.87 -26.91 -10.38
CA LEU A 3 -4.65 -26.78 -9.14
C LEU A 3 -5.19 -25.36 -8.91
N ILE A 4 -4.82 -24.40 -9.75
CA ILE A 4 -5.23 -23.01 -9.57
C ILE A 4 -6.61 -22.82 -10.19
N ASP A 5 -7.53 -22.25 -9.39
CA ASP A 5 -8.89 -21.91 -9.78
C ASP A 5 -8.91 -20.95 -10.99
N ASP A 6 -9.79 -21.20 -11.96
CA ASP A 6 -9.88 -20.39 -13.20
C ASP A 6 -10.29 -18.94 -12.93
N GLY A 7 -10.97 -18.68 -11.80
CA GLY A 7 -11.31 -17.32 -11.36
C GLY A 7 -10.11 -16.46 -10.99
N VAL A 8 -8.92 -17.05 -10.74
CA VAL A 8 -7.69 -16.30 -10.50
C VAL A 8 -7.19 -15.69 -11.79
N GLY A 9 -7.05 -14.37 -11.84
CA GLY A 9 -6.56 -13.66 -13.01
C GLY A 9 -5.16 -14.11 -13.44
N LYS A 10 -4.90 -14.13 -14.76
CA LYS A 10 -3.59 -14.53 -15.30
C LYS A 10 -2.46 -13.62 -14.82
N GLU A 11 -2.75 -12.35 -14.60
CA GLU A 11 -1.85 -11.33 -14.10
C GLU A 11 -1.35 -11.58 -12.66
N TYR A 12 -1.99 -12.52 -11.95
CA TYR A 12 -1.63 -12.91 -10.58
C TYR A 12 -0.81 -14.21 -10.52
N ARG A 13 -0.46 -14.78 -11.67
CA ARG A 13 0.27 -16.04 -11.79
C ARG A 13 1.64 -15.79 -12.43
N PHE A 14 2.72 -16.19 -11.77
CA PHE A 14 4.06 -16.06 -12.30
C PHE A 14 4.91 -17.30 -11.99
N GLU A 15 6.05 -17.42 -12.61
CA GLU A 15 6.84 -18.66 -12.67
C GLU A 15 7.11 -19.27 -11.29
N TYR A 16 7.45 -18.43 -10.31
CA TYR A 16 7.87 -18.89 -8.98
C TYR A 16 6.89 -18.49 -7.86
N GLY A 17 5.71 -18.03 -8.17
CA GLY A 17 4.75 -17.60 -7.19
C GLY A 17 3.31 -17.49 -7.68
N LEU A 18 2.42 -17.39 -6.73
CA LEU A 18 1.00 -17.16 -6.93
C LEU A 18 0.59 -16.01 -6.03
N GLU A 19 0.11 -14.92 -6.60
CA GLU A 19 -0.38 -13.81 -5.80
C GLU A 19 -1.59 -14.24 -4.96
N MET A 20 -1.60 -13.78 -3.72
CA MET A 20 -2.61 -14.21 -2.75
C MET A 20 -3.61 -13.11 -2.38
N LEU A 21 -3.22 -11.86 -2.50
CA LEU A 21 -4.06 -10.70 -2.24
C LEU A 21 -3.46 -9.43 -2.83
N VAL A 22 -4.29 -8.42 -2.99
CA VAL A 22 -3.87 -7.06 -3.35
C VAL A 22 -4.21 -6.10 -2.21
N TRP A 23 -3.35 -5.13 -1.98
CA TRP A 23 -3.52 -4.10 -0.97
C TRP A 23 -3.02 -2.75 -1.49
N ALA A 24 -3.32 -1.68 -0.79
CA ALA A 24 -2.87 -0.37 -1.21
C ALA A 24 -2.12 0.35 -0.10
N GLN A 25 -0.98 0.95 -0.47
CA GLN A 25 -0.33 1.98 0.32
C GLN A 25 -0.97 3.30 -0.06
N VAL A 26 -1.55 3.99 0.91
CA VAL A 26 -2.40 5.15 0.65
C VAL A 26 -2.12 6.29 1.63
N LEU A 27 -2.58 7.49 1.28
CA LEU A 27 -2.64 8.62 2.20
C LEU A 27 -3.81 8.43 3.17
N ALA A 28 -3.53 8.48 4.46
CA ALA A 28 -4.54 8.58 5.51
C ALA A 28 -4.42 9.92 6.26
N TYR A 29 -5.54 10.42 6.71
CA TYR A 29 -5.58 11.70 7.41
C TYR A 29 -6.69 11.71 8.47
N ARG A 30 -6.53 12.57 9.48
CA ARG A 30 -7.58 12.86 10.46
C ARG A 30 -8.60 13.82 9.86
N THR A 31 -9.87 13.43 9.88
CA THR A 31 -10.96 14.24 9.31
C THR A 31 -11.30 15.47 10.16
N ASP A 32 -10.95 15.44 11.45
CA ASP A 32 -11.13 16.54 12.39
C ASP A 32 -9.95 17.53 12.45
N ALA A 33 -8.85 17.25 11.69
CA ALA A 33 -7.67 18.12 11.70
C ALA A 33 -7.80 19.35 10.80
N PHE A 34 -8.66 19.29 9.77
CA PHE A 34 -8.72 20.32 8.75
C PHE A 34 -10.11 20.98 8.69
N LYS A 35 -10.11 22.34 8.69
CA LYS A 35 -11.31 23.14 8.45
C LYS A 35 -11.45 23.37 6.94
N GLY A 36 -12.36 22.70 6.28
CA GLY A 36 -12.59 22.85 4.84
C GLY A 36 -12.33 21.57 4.04
N ALA A 37 -11.72 21.70 2.86
CA ALA A 37 -11.50 20.55 1.97
C ALA A 37 -10.48 19.57 2.55
N ALA A 38 -10.75 18.28 2.41
CA ALA A 38 -9.84 17.21 2.76
C ALA A 38 -8.61 17.18 1.81
N PRO A 39 -7.45 16.67 2.26
CA PRO A 39 -6.29 16.48 1.40
C PRO A 39 -6.64 15.49 0.26
N ALA A 40 -6.39 15.89 -0.99
CA ALA A 40 -6.84 15.19 -2.18
C ALA A 40 -5.70 14.64 -3.05
N SER A 41 -4.44 14.88 -2.66
CA SER A 41 -3.26 14.50 -3.44
C SER A 41 -2.00 14.40 -2.59
N TRP A 42 -0.92 13.85 -3.16
CA TRP A 42 0.40 13.90 -2.51
C TRP A 42 0.95 15.33 -2.45
N ALA A 43 0.59 16.21 -3.38
CA ALA A 43 0.94 17.63 -3.27
C ALA A 43 0.31 18.27 -2.00
N ASP A 44 -0.92 17.89 -1.65
CA ASP A 44 -1.56 18.34 -0.40
C ASP A 44 -0.86 17.76 0.85
N PHE A 45 -0.36 16.51 0.78
CA PHE A 45 0.43 15.93 1.87
C PHE A 45 1.73 16.71 2.10
N TRP A 46 2.35 17.24 1.03
CA TRP A 46 3.55 18.07 1.08
C TRP A 46 3.27 19.53 1.46
N ASP A 47 2.06 20.02 1.30
CA ASP A 47 1.69 21.40 1.64
C ASP A 47 1.32 21.55 3.12
N THR A 48 2.34 21.70 3.96
CA THR A 48 2.19 21.87 5.41
C THR A 48 1.63 23.24 5.82
N LYS A 49 1.51 24.19 4.88
CA LYS A 49 0.87 25.49 5.12
C LYS A 49 -0.65 25.36 4.96
N LYS A 50 -1.11 24.74 3.89
CA LYS A 50 -2.52 24.50 3.61
C LYS A 50 -3.11 23.43 4.54
N PHE A 51 -2.34 22.38 4.81
CA PHE A 51 -2.70 21.26 5.67
C PHE A 51 -1.70 21.15 6.82
N PRO A 52 -1.85 21.96 7.88
CA PRO A 52 -0.89 22.00 8.98
C PRO A 52 -0.88 20.72 9.82
N GLY A 53 0.20 20.52 10.59
CA GLY A 53 0.42 19.41 11.52
C GLY A 53 1.45 18.41 11.01
N ASP A 54 1.84 17.50 11.87
CA ASP A 54 2.92 16.54 11.64
C ASP A 54 2.52 15.40 10.70
N ARG A 55 3.53 14.79 10.08
CA ARG A 55 3.43 13.68 9.12
C ARG A 55 4.14 12.45 9.65
N ALA A 56 3.70 11.29 9.20
CA ALA A 56 4.48 10.06 9.28
C ALA A 56 4.50 9.37 7.92
N MET A 57 5.60 8.70 7.61
CA MET A 57 5.77 7.98 6.35
C MET A 57 6.43 6.63 6.57
N PHE A 58 6.27 5.73 5.60
CA PHE A 58 6.89 4.42 5.67
C PHE A 58 8.41 4.54 5.51
N GLY A 59 9.14 3.87 6.41
CA GLY A 59 10.60 3.81 6.42
C GLY A 59 11.12 2.49 5.85
N THR A 60 12.43 2.27 6.04
CA THR A 60 13.15 1.10 5.49
C THR A 60 13.74 0.18 6.55
N SER A 61 13.56 0.48 7.83
CA SER A 61 14.23 -0.23 8.94
C SER A 61 13.82 -1.70 9.05
N SER A 62 12.61 -2.06 8.61
CA SER A 62 12.13 -3.44 8.54
C SER A 62 12.42 -4.15 7.19
N GLY A 63 13.32 -3.60 6.36
CA GLY A 63 13.59 -4.10 5.00
C GLY A 63 12.56 -3.68 3.96
N GLY A 64 11.68 -2.73 4.29
CA GLY A 64 10.76 -2.12 3.36
C GLY A 64 11.47 -1.24 2.33
N TRP A 65 10.78 -0.94 1.24
CA TRP A 65 11.27 -0.07 0.18
C TRP A 65 10.67 1.33 0.35
N PRO A 66 11.48 2.40 0.25
CA PRO A 66 10.99 3.76 0.44
C PRO A 66 9.96 4.13 -0.64
N GLU A 67 9.01 4.98 -0.26
CA GLU A 67 7.87 5.37 -1.13
C GLU A 67 8.27 6.51 -2.09
N MET A 68 9.28 6.27 -2.96
CA MET A 68 9.81 7.27 -3.90
C MET A 68 8.73 7.79 -4.85
N GLU A 69 7.76 6.95 -5.20
CA GLU A 69 6.63 7.28 -6.06
C GLU A 69 5.81 8.43 -5.49
N PHE A 70 5.56 8.44 -4.19
CA PHE A 70 4.78 9.51 -3.54
C PHE A 70 5.53 10.84 -3.57
N ALA A 71 6.83 10.81 -3.34
CA ALA A 71 7.67 12.01 -3.41
C ALA A 71 7.73 12.58 -4.84
N LEU A 72 7.78 11.73 -5.86
CA LEU A 72 7.73 12.15 -7.27
C LEU A 72 6.37 12.72 -7.65
N MET A 73 5.27 12.08 -7.24
CA MET A 73 3.92 12.59 -7.50
C MET A 73 3.67 13.92 -6.78
N ALA A 74 4.18 14.09 -5.56
CA ALA A 74 4.17 15.37 -4.87
C ALA A 74 4.98 16.46 -5.59
N ALA A 75 6.04 16.06 -6.31
CA ALA A 75 6.85 16.94 -7.17
C ALA A 75 6.23 17.16 -8.57
N GLY A 76 5.00 16.71 -8.81
CA GLY A 76 4.25 16.92 -10.05
C GLY A 76 4.52 15.90 -11.15
N VAL A 77 5.21 14.79 -10.88
CA VAL A 77 5.36 13.69 -11.86
C VAL A 77 4.04 12.96 -12.01
N ALA A 78 3.57 12.80 -13.23
CA ALA A 78 2.34 12.09 -13.53
C ALA A 78 2.50 10.58 -13.23
N PRO A 79 1.45 9.89 -12.76
CA PRO A 79 1.52 8.47 -12.39
C PRO A 79 2.02 7.53 -13.49
N ASP A 80 1.72 7.83 -14.74
CA ASP A 80 2.17 7.07 -15.93
C ASP A 80 3.62 7.38 -16.35
N GLN A 81 4.25 8.39 -15.74
CA GLN A 81 5.63 8.83 -16.01
C GLN A 81 6.57 8.56 -14.84
N LEU A 82 6.15 7.78 -13.84
CA LEU A 82 6.95 7.53 -12.65
C LEU A 82 8.21 6.70 -12.93
N TYR A 83 8.10 5.70 -13.79
CA TYR A 83 9.19 4.74 -14.02
C TYR A 83 9.92 4.96 -15.36
N PRO A 84 11.26 4.90 -15.35
CA PRO A 84 12.14 4.62 -14.20
C PRO A 84 12.12 5.75 -13.18
N LEU A 85 12.16 5.41 -11.87
CA LEU A 85 12.11 6.43 -10.82
C LEU A 85 13.37 7.33 -10.85
N ASP A 86 13.15 8.65 -10.87
CA ASP A 86 14.19 9.62 -10.61
C ASP A 86 14.41 9.75 -9.08
N VAL A 87 15.37 8.97 -8.58
CA VAL A 87 15.67 8.87 -7.15
C VAL A 87 16.16 10.21 -6.58
N ASP A 88 16.95 10.97 -7.33
CA ASP A 88 17.47 12.26 -6.85
C ASP A 88 16.36 13.30 -6.74
N LYS A 89 15.45 13.35 -7.71
CA LYS A 89 14.24 14.19 -7.65
C LYS A 89 13.32 13.78 -6.50
N ALA A 90 13.16 12.48 -6.24
CA ALA A 90 12.39 12.00 -5.11
C ALA A 90 12.99 12.44 -3.77
N LEU A 91 14.31 12.28 -3.58
CA LEU A 91 15.01 12.72 -2.37
C LEU A 91 14.97 14.25 -2.19
N ALA A 92 15.11 15.01 -3.27
CA ALA A 92 14.92 16.46 -3.23
C ALA A 92 13.50 16.87 -2.84
N SER A 93 12.49 16.12 -3.29
CA SER A 93 11.09 16.29 -2.87
C SER A 93 10.91 16.00 -1.38
N TYR A 94 11.41 14.88 -0.90
CA TYR A 94 11.39 14.52 0.53
C TYR A 94 12.07 15.58 1.40
N GLY A 95 13.17 16.19 0.92
CA GLY A 95 13.87 17.27 1.62
C GLY A 95 12.98 18.46 1.98
N LYS A 96 11.91 18.70 1.21
CA LYS A 96 10.98 19.81 1.45
C LYS A 96 10.10 19.61 2.70
N ILE A 97 9.81 18.35 3.07
CA ILE A 97 8.93 18.02 4.22
C ILE A 97 9.64 17.22 5.31
N LYS A 98 10.96 16.95 5.15
CA LYS A 98 11.70 16.08 6.08
C LYS A 98 11.51 16.49 7.56
N LYS A 99 11.52 17.79 7.84
CA LYS A 99 11.34 18.35 9.18
C LYS A 99 9.91 18.16 9.75
N ASP A 100 8.92 17.99 8.86
CA ASP A 100 7.52 17.82 9.23
C ASP A 100 7.14 16.33 9.33
N VAL A 101 8.05 15.41 8.94
CA VAL A 101 7.88 13.96 9.09
C VAL A 101 8.50 13.53 10.42
N VAL A 102 7.68 13.49 11.45
CA VAL A 102 8.11 13.17 12.83
C VAL A 102 8.40 11.68 13.03
N LYS A 103 7.89 10.82 12.15
CA LYS A 103 8.11 9.37 12.23
C LYS A 103 8.22 8.73 10.85
N TRP A 104 9.32 8.01 10.64
CA TRP A 104 9.48 7.03 9.56
C TRP A 104 9.18 5.66 10.15
N TRP A 105 7.96 5.17 9.91
CA TRP A 105 7.45 3.95 10.51
C TRP A 105 7.81 2.71 9.68
N ASP A 106 7.83 1.54 10.32
CA ASP A 106 8.23 0.27 9.71
C ASP A 106 7.24 -0.88 9.98
N THR A 107 6.27 -0.66 10.86
CA THR A 107 5.22 -1.63 11.15
C THR A 107 3.84 -0.98 11.04
N GLY A 108 2.87 -1.71 10.46
CA GLY A 108 1.54 -1.16 10.17
C GLY A 108 0.70 -0.77 11.38
N ALA A 109 1.13 -1.07 12.61
CA ALA A 109 0.48 -0.62 13.83
C ALA A 109 0.85 0.84 14.16
N VAL A 110 2.07 1.27 13.84
CA VAL A 110 2.59 2.60 14.20
C VAL A 110 1.76 3.74 13.60
N PRO A 111 1.48 3.82 12.29
CA PRO A 111 0.70 4.92 11.73
C PRO A 111 -0.73 4.97 12.28
N ILE A 112 -1.31 3.80 12.66
CA ILE A 112 -2.61 3.73 13.30
C ILE A 112 -2.58 4.37 14.70
N GLN A 113 -1.55 4.04 15.49
CA GLN A 113 -1.35 4.62 16.82
C GLN A 113 -1.16 6.14 16.73
N LEU A 114 -0.28 6.62 15.84
CA LEU A 114 -0.01 8.04 15.65
C LEU A 114 -1.27 8.84 15.28
N LEU A 115 -2.15 8.28 14.42
CA LEU A 115 -3.44 8.89 14.10
C LEU A 115 -4.40 8.87 15.30
N THR A 116 -4.42 7.78 16.09
CA THR A 116 -5.28 7.66 17.28
C THR A 116 -4.90 8.70 18.33
N ASP A 117 -3.61 8.82 18.61
CA ASP A 117 -3.07 9.70 19.66
C ASP A 117 -2.98 11.17 19.20
N ARG A 118 -3.35 11.47 17.96
CA ARG A 118 -3.27 12.80 17.34
C ARG A 118 -1.84 13.35 17.22
N GLU A 119 -0.85 12.46 17.20
CA GLU A 119 0.54 12.84 17.00
C GLU A 119 0.82 13.28 15.56
N VAL A 120 0.04 12.78 14.60
CA VAL A 120 0.12 13.20 13.20
C VAL A 120 -1.26 13.53 12.64
N THR A 121 -1.31 14.47 11.70
CA THR A 121 -2.53 14.79 10.96
C THR A 121 -2.68 13.98 9.68
N MET A 122 -1.56 13.58 9.08
CA MET A 122 -1.52 12.72 7.89
C MET A 122 -0.38 11.70 7.97
N THR A 123 -0.60 10.55 7.35
CA THR A 123 0.41 9.49 7.25
C THR A 123 0.21 8.67 5.98
N THR A 124 1.27 7.98 5.53
CA THR A 124 1.09 6.83 4.65
C THR A 124 0.63 5.63 5.48
N VAL A 125 -0.19 4.74 4.90
CA VAL A 125 -0.75 3.60 5.65
C VAL A 125 -1.13 2.45 4.71
N TRP A 126 -1.13 1.23 5.21
CA TRP A 126 -1.73 0.09 4.54
C TRP A 126 -3.25 0.12 4.73
N ASN A 127 -4.01 0.15 3.64
CA ASN A 127 -5.47 0.35 3.68
C ASN A 127 -6.20 -0.58 4.65
N GLY A 128 -5.77 -1.83 4.75
CA GLY A 128 -6.39 -2.81 5.65
C GLY A 128 -6.32 -2.44 7.14
N ARG A 129 -5.32 -1.66 7.55
CA ARG A 129 -5.17 -1.21 8.93
C ARG A 129 -6.17 -0.11 9.29
N MET A 130 -6.61 0.68 8.32
CA MET A 130 -7.57 1.77 8.55
C MET A 130 -8.96 1.30 8.95
N ALA A 131 -9.38 0.11 8.51
CA ALA A 131 -10.70 -0.41 8.87
C ALA A 131 -10.88 -0.58 10.38
N ALA A 132 -9.86 -1.08 11.08
CA ALA A 132 -9.91 -1.22 12.54
C ALA A 132 -9.96 0.14 13.24
N LEU A 133 -9.21 1.13 12.74
CA LEU A 133 -9.21 2.49 13.25
C LEU A 133 -10.57 3.16 13.13
N GLN A 134 -11.20 3.03 11.96
CA GLN A 134 -12.53 3.57 11.68
C GLN A 134 -13.61 2.88 12.52
N ALA A 135 -13.53 1.54 12.68
CA ALA A 135 -14.43 0.79 13.54
C ALA A 135 -14.31 1.19 15.04
N ALA A 136 -13.13 1.65 15.47
CA ALA A 136 -12.92 2.21 16.81
C ALA A 136 -13.43 3.65 16.95
N GLY A 137 -14.06 4.23 15.92
CA GLY A 137 -14.65 5.57 15.95
C GLY A 137 -13.64 6.72 15.87
N VAL A 138 -12.39 6.43 15.51
CA VAL A 138 -11.39 7.49 15.30
C VAL A 138 -11.73 8.25 14.01
N PRO A 139 -11.81 9.60 14.05
CA PRO A 139 -12.16 10.41 12.89
C PRO A 139 -10.97 10.46 11.91
N ALA A 140 -10.85 9.43 11.09
CA ALA A 140 -9.80 9.29 10.08
C ALA A 140 -10.35 8.71 8.77
N ALA A 141 -9.78 9.12 7.65
CA ALA A 141 -10.16 8.68 6.32
C ALA A 141 -8.95 8.35 5.44
N ILE A 142 -9.21 7.60 4.37
CA ILE A 142 -8.26 7.29 3.29
C ILE A 142 -8.55 8.20 2.11
N ASN A 143 -7.49 8.71 1.50
CA ASN A 143 -7.52 9.17 0.12
C ASN A 143 -6.89 8.09 -0.78
N TRP A 144 -7.68 7.53 -1.69
CA TRP A 144 -7.25 6.48 -2.60
C TRP A 144 -6.48 7.00 -3.83
N LYS A 145 -6.63 8.29 -4.15
CA LYS A 145 -6.02 8.87 -5.34
C LYS A 145 -4.50 8.79 -5.29
N GLN A 146 -3.93 8.18 -6.32
CA GLN A 146 -2.49 7.97 -6.44
C GLN A 146 -1.88 7.08 -5.34
N GLY A 147 -2.71 6.26 -4.65
CA GLY A 147 -2.21 5.20 -3.80
C GLY A 147 -1.48 4.13 -4.62
N LEU A 148 -0.50 3.44 -4.03
CA LEU A 148 0.22 2.36 -4.70
C LEU A 148 -0.53 1.05 -4.53
N LEU A 149 -0.92 0.42 -5.63
CA LEU A 149 -1.47 -0.93 -5.62
C LEU A 149 -0.33 -1.94 -5.49
N LYS A 150 -0.31 -2.63 -4.37
CA LYS A 150 0.70 -3.63 -4.02
C LYS A 150 0.08 -5.02 -3.92
N ARG A 151 0.91 -6.04 -3.98
CA ARG A 151 0.51 -7.44 -4.05
C ARG A 151 1.43 -8.29 -3.21
N ASP A 152 0.85 -9.28 -2.51
CA ASP A 152 1.60 -10.31 -1.80
C ASP A 152 1.41 -11.64 -2.49
N ALA A 153 2.43 -12.50 -2.45
CA ALA A 153 2.42 -13.77 -3.14
C ALA A 153 2.90 -14.92 -2.26
N TRP A 154 2.37 -16.09 -2.53
CA TRP A 154 2.91 -17.35 -2.04
C TRP A 154 4.10 -17.78 -2.88
N GLY A 155 5.22 -18.07 -2.22
CA GLY A 155 6.36 -18.74 -2.81
C GLY A 155 6.72 -19.97 -2.00
N VAL A 156 7.14 -21.05 -2.67
CA VAL A 156 7.61 -22.25 -2.00
C VAL A 156 9.13 -22.35 -2.18
N PRO A 157 9.92 -22.18 -1.12
CA PRO A 157 11.38 -22.22 -1.19
C PRO A 157 11.89 -23.55 -1.76
N LYS A 158 13.01 -23.48 -2.49
CA LYS A 158 13.72 -24.69 -2.94
C LYS A 158 14.13 -25.52 -1.73
N GLY A 159 13.88 -26.83 -1.76
CA GLY A 159 14.18 -27.74 -0.65
C GLY A 159 13.12 -27.80 0.45
N ALA A 160 11.98 -27.11 0.32
CA ALA A 160 10.88 -27.22 1.27
C ALA A 160 10.42 -28.69 1.45
N LYS A 161 10.46 -29.21 2.67
CA LYS A 161 10.11 -30.61 3.00
C LYS A 161 8.66 -30.95 2.64
N ASN A 162 7.74 -30.00 2.80
CA ASN A 162 6.30 -30.16 2.54
C ASN A 162 5.85 -29.44 1.27
N LYS A 163 6.67 -29.42 0.21
CA LYS A 163 6.39 -28.69 -1.04
C LYS A 163 4.99 -28.97 -1.59
N VAL A 164 4.59 -30.24 -1.63
CA VAL A 164 3.28 -30.64 -2.20
C VAL A 164 2.13 -30.00 -1.41
N ASN A 165 2.17 -30.06 -0.09
CA ASN A 165 1.12 -29.46 0.76
C ASN A 165 1.15 -27.92 0.70
N ALA A 166 2.34 -27.30 0.61
CA ALA A 166 2.47 -25.86 0.43
C ALA A 166 1.86 -25.39 -0.90
N MET A 167 2.07 -26.14 -1.99
CA MET A 167 1.46 -25.86 -3.29
C MET A 167 -0.06 -26.02 -3.26
N LYS A 168 -0.59 -27.07 -2.57
CA LYS A 168 -2.02 -27.25 -2.38
C LYS A 168 -2.63 -26.14 -1.55
N PHE A 169 -1.94 -25.68 -0.50
CA PHE A 169 -2.39 -24.56 0.33
C PHE A 169 -2.44 -23.25 -0.47
N ALA A 170 -1.39 -22.94 -1.24
CA ALA A 170 -1.37 -21.76 -2.11
C ALA A 170 -2.56 -21.77 -3.09
N ALA A 171 -2.80 -22.90 -3.76
CA ALA A 171 -3.94 -23.06 -4.66
C ALA A 171 -5.29 -22.91 -3.93
N TYR A 172 -5.46 -23.56 -2.77
CA TYR A 172 -6.69 -23.46 -1.96
C TYR A 172 -6.95 -22.02 -1.51
N SER A 173 -5.92 -21.33 -1.01
CA SER A 173 -6.06 -19.97 -0.47
C SER A 173 -6.47 -18.93 -1.52
N THR A 174 -6.31 -19.25 -2.81
CA THR A 174 -6.72 -18.39 -3.93
C THR A 174 -8.05 -18.79 -4.57
N MET A 175 -8.73 -19.82 -4.05
CA MET A 175 -10.09 -20.16 -4.47
C MET A 175 -11.10 -19.07 -4.06
N ALA A 176 -12.23 -18.98 -4.73
CA ALA A 176 -13.22 -17.92 -4.56
C ALA A 176 -13.70 -17.75 -3.10
N ILE A 177 -14.08 -18.83 -2.42
CA ILE A 177 -14.59 -18.76 -1.03
C ILE A 177 -13.50 -18.38 -0.02
N PRO A 178 -12.29 -18.99 -0.01
CA PRO A 178 -11.20 -18.54 0.84
C PRO A 178 -10.85 -17.08 0.63
N GLN A 179 -10.78 -16.62 -0.61
CA GLN A 179 -10.50 -15.23 -0.94
C GLN A 179 -11.58 -14.27 -0.42
N ALA A 180 -12.85 -14.63 -0.55
CA ALA A 180 -13.95 -13.86 0.03
C ALA A 180 -13.84 -13.76 1.54
N ARG A 181 -13.50 -14.84 2.23
CA ARG A 181 -13.30 -14.84 3.69
C ARG A 181 -12.16 -13.93 4.13
N ILE A 182 -11.04 -13.89 3.37
CA ILE A 182 -9.95 -12.95 3.63
C ILE A 182 -10.45 -11.51 3.49
N ALA A 183 -11.14 -11.17 2.40
CA ALA A 183 -11.65 -9.84 2.15
C ALA A 183 -12.71 -9.38 3.18
N LEU A 184 -13.46 -10.32 3.78
CA LEU A 184 -14.39 -10.02 4.89
C LEU A 184 -13.65 -9.73 6.20
N GLY A 185 -12.59 -10.46 6.49
CA GLY A 185 -11.78 -10.27 7.71
C GLY A 185 -10.92 -9.02 7.69
N ILE A 186 -10.28 -8.75 6.55
CA ILE A 186 -9.43 -7.57 6.34
C ILE A 186 -9.74 -6.99 4.95
N PRO A 187 -9.90 -5.65 4.79
CA PRO A 187 -10.28 -5.05 3.51
C PRO A 187 -9.12 -5.01 2.50
N TYR A 188 -8.58 -6.17 2.18
CA TYR A 188 -7.68 -6.40 1.08
C TYR A 188 -8.43 -6.99 -0.12
N GLY A 189 -7.95 -6.70 -1.32
CA GLY A 189 -8.59 -7.16 -2.54
C GLY A 189 -8.23 -8.61 -2.85
N SER A 190 -9.20 -9.30 -3.45
CA SER A 190 -9.03 -10.67 -3.93
C SER A 190 -8.27 -10.70 -5.26
N VAL A 191 -7.52 -11.78 -5.47
CA VAL A 191 -6.91 -12.16 -6.76
C VAL A 191 -7.82 -13.09 -7.58
N ASN A 192 -8.95 -13.53 -7.00
CA ASN A 192 -9.94 -14.37 -7.64
C ASN A 192 -11.23 -13.58 -7.89
N ASN A 193 -11.57 -13.34 -9.15
CA ASN A 193 -12.73 -12.53 -9.54
C ASN A 193 -14.06 -13.16 -9.10
N ASP A 194 -14.13 -14.50 -9.01
CA ASP A 194 -15.33 -15.20 -8.57
C ASP A 194 -15.63 -15.02 -7.08
N SER A 195 -14.66 -14.59 -6.29
CA SER A 195 -14.84 -14.28 -4.88
C SER A 195 -15.88 -13.18 -4.63
N ASN A 196 -16.04 -12.25 -5.59
CA ASN A 196 -16.99 -11.15 -5.48
C ASN A 196 -18.44 -11.62 -5.30
N LYS A 197 -18.76 -12.84 -5.77
CA LYS A 197 -20.08 -13.46 -5.59
C LYS A 197 -20.42 -13.76 -4.12
N TYR A 198 -19.39 -13.81 -3.26
CA TYR A 198 -19.49 -14.17 -1.83
C TYR A 198 -19.17 -13.01 -0.89
N ILE A 199 -18.98 -11.79 -1.43
CA ILE A 199 -18.66 -10.58 -0.68
C ILE A 199 -19.85 -9.62 -0.78
N PRO A 200 -20.39 -9.10 0.34
CA PRO A 200 -21.46 -8.12 0.33
C PRO A 200 -21.09 -6.87 -0.48
N PRO A 201 -22.04 -6.27 -1.23
CA PRO A 201 -21.76 -5.12 -2.09
C PRO A 201 -21.08 -3.95 -1.38
N GLU A 202 -21.50 -3.64 -0.16
CA GLU A 202 -20.93 -2.56 0.66
C GLU A 202 -19.46 -2.83 1.00
N ARG A 203 -19.08 -4.11 1.17
CA ARG A 203 -17.69 -4.50 1.41
C ARG A 203 -16.84 -4.39 0.16
N LEU A 204 -17.41 -4.74 -1.00
CA LEU A 204 -16.69 -4.62 -2.28
C LEU A 204 -16.25 -3.17 -2.55
N THR A 205 -17.07 -2.18 -2.17
CA THR A 205 -16.78 -0.76 -2.44
C THR A 205 -15.59 -0.20 -1.68
N VAL A 206 -15.05 -0.91 -0.68
CA VAL A 206 -13.89 -0.47 0.14
C VAL A 206 -12.64 -1.32 -0.10
N LEU A 207 -12.66 -2.22 -1.09
CA LEU A 207 -11.51 -3.05 -1.44
C LEU A 207 -10.64 -2.37 -2.52
N PRO A 208 -9.31 -2.47 -2.47
CA PRO A 208 -8.42 -1.94 -3.50
C PRO A 208 -8.62 -2.60 -4.88
N SER A 209 -9.25 -3.78 -4.93
CA SER A 209 -9.67 -4.45 -6.18
C SER A 209 -10.97 -3.91 -6.78
N ALA A 210 -11.75 -3.10 -6.04
CA ALA A 210 -12.97 -2.50 -6.56
C ALA A 210 -12.67 -1.59 -7.76
N PRO A 211 -13.43 -1.66 -8.87
CA PRO A 211 -13.13 -0.89 -10.09
C PRO A 211 -12.97 0.61 -9.84
N ASP A 212 -13.84 1.19 -9.00
CA ASP A 212 -13.83 2.62 -8.71
C ASP A 212 -12.64 3.05 -7.82
N ILE A 213 -12.10 2.16 -7.02
CA ILE A 213 -10.87 2.39 -6.26
C ILE A 213 -9.66 2.12 -7.15
N LYS A 214 -9.61 0.96 -7.80
CA LYS A 214 -8.47 0.50 -8.60
C LYS A 214 -8.05 1.52 -9.67
N LYS A 215 -9.00 2.18 -10.33
CA LYS A 215 -8.71 3.23 -11.33
C LYS A 215 -7.96 4.45 -10.78
N ASN A 216 -8.00 4.68 -9.45
CA ASN A 216 -7.31 5.76 -8.78
C ASN A 216 -5.91 5.36 -8.26
N LEU A 217 -5.60 4.07 -8.30
CA LEU A 217 -4.34 3.53 -7.80
C LEU A 217 -3.29 3.46 -8.90
N VAL A 218 -2.04 3.55 -8.49
CA VAL A 218 -0.85 3.39 -9.34
C VAL A 218 -0.30 1.98 -9.14
N ASN A 219 -0.06 1.26 -10.23
CA ASN A 219 0.58 -0.05 -10.14
C ASN A 219 2.03 0.09 -9.69
N TYR A 220 2.38 -0.61 -8.62
CA TYR A 220 3.75 -0.67 -8.13
C TYR A 220 4.60 -1.54 -9.04
N ASN A 221 5.74 -1.02 -9.52
CA ASN A 221 6.62 -1.73 -10.44
C ASN A 221 7.67 -2.55 -9.67
N TYR A 222 7.33 -3.80 -9.36
CA TYR A 222 8.23 -4.72 -8.65
C TYR A 222 9.52 -5.02 -9.40
N ASP A 223 9.46 -5.14 -10.74
CA ASP A 223 10.63 -5.45 -11.55
C ASP A 223 11.67 -4.34 -11.46
N TRP A 224 11.20 -3.09 -11.54
CA TRP A 224 12.09 -1.95 -11.35
C TRP A 224 12.73 -1.96 -9.95
N TRP A 225 11.92 -2.18 -8.91
CA TRP A 225 12.41 -2.19 -7.53
C TRP A 225 13.38 -3.34 -7.26
N ILE A 226 13.10 -4.54 -7.76
CA ILE A 226 13.99 -5.71 -7.65
C ILE A 226 15.36 -5.40 -8.27
N ALA A 227 15.37 -4.75 -9.43
CA ALA A 227 16.60 -4.39 -10.12
C ALA A 227 17.39 -3.25 -9.46
N ASN A 228 16.73 -2.34 -8.72
CA ASN A 228 17.35 -1.09 -8.25
C ASN A 228 17.45 -0.96 -6.72
N ARG A 229 16.79 -1.81 -5.93
CA ARG A 229 16.72 -1.68 -4.45
C ARG A 229 18.09 -1.62 -3.78
N GLU A 230 19.06 -2.38 -4.28
CA GLU A 230 20.42 -2.45 -3.69
C GLU A 230 21.18 -1.12 -3.79
N VAL A 231 20.75 -0.23 -4.68
CA VAL A 231 21.30 1.13 -4.83
C VAL A 231 20.40 2.16 -4.13
N VAL A 232 19.10 2.04 -4.31
CA VAL A 232 18.12 3.05 -3.84
C VAL A 232 17.99 3.04 -2.32
N ILE A 233 17.91 1.87 -1.68
CA ILE A 233 17.70 1.78 -0.23
C ILE A 233 18.89 2.39 0.54
N PRO A 234 20.16 2.06 0.26
CA PRO A 234 21.28 2.71 0.92
C PRO A 234 21.34 4.22 0.68
N LYS A 235 20.99 4.67 -0.54
CA LYS A 235 20.93 6.10 -0.86
C LYS A 235 19.87 6.83 -0.04
N PHE A 236 18.68 6.26 0.08
CA PHE A 236 17.62 6.79 0.94
C PHE A 236 18.03 6.82 2.42
N ASN A 237 18.60 5.71 2.93
CA ASN A 237 19.03 5.63 4.32
C ASN A 237 20.12 6.66 4.65
N LYS A 238 21.09 6.86 3.74
CA LYS A 238 22.10 7.91 3.88
C LYS A 238 21.46 9.30 3.92
N TRP A 239 20.51 9.56 3.01
CA TRP A 239 19.78 10.82 2.99
C TRP A 239 18.93 11.01 4.27
N LEU A 240 18.34 9.96 4.81
CA LEU A 240 17.54 10.04 6.04
C LEU A 240 18.39 10.46 7.25
N LEU A 241 19.67 10.04 7.30
CA LEU A 241 20.61 10.35 8.38
C LEU A 241 21.30 11.71 8.22
N SER A 242 21.26 12.34 7.04
CA SER A 242 21.81 13.67 6.78
C SER A 242 20.85 14.76 7.25
#